data_661fd562d9fdeddd115a56a9bd9470a4
#
_entry.id   661fd562d9fdeddd115a56a9bd9470a4
#
_cell.length_a   1.000
_cell.length_b   1.000
_cell.length_c   1.000
_cell.angle_alpha   90.00
_cell.angle_beta   90.00
_cell.angle_gamma   90.00
#
_symmetry.space_group_name_H-M   'P 1'
#
loop_
_entity.id
_entity.type
_entity.pdbx_description
1 polymer ?
#
loop_
_entity_poly.entity_id
_entity_poly.type
_entity_poly.pdbx_seq_one_letter_code
_entity_poly.pdbx_strand_id
1 'polypeptide(L)'
;MLSFLFLCAGGFLLYYLLTRTAKEDSPALDTVLITEIDEPFLEQEVLFYSSLNSEQKRLFRQEVAHFLGRVQITGVDTVVTEEDRILIASSAVIPIFHFSQWEDYPLSEVMLYSGAINLDFET
;
A
#
# COMPACT_ATOMS: atom_id res chain seq x y z
N MET A 1 21.64 -46.34 17.98
CA MET A 1 21.81 -45.59 16.69
C MET A 1 20.51 -45.19 16.03
N LEU A 2 19.48 -46.02 16.05
CA LEU A 2 18.17 -45.65 15.50
C LEU A 2 17.49 -44.48 16.23
N SER A 3 17.68 -44.36 17.54
CA SER A 3 17.11 -43.22 18.35
C SER A 3 17.69 -41.86 17.98
N PHE A 4 18.95 -41.81 17.57
CA PHE A 4 19.61 -40.59 17.16
C PHE A 4 19.12 -40.07 15.80
N LEU A 5 18.80 -40.99 14.89
CA LEU A 5 18.26 -40.69 13.56
C LEU A 5 16.83 -40.14 13.66
N PHE A 6 16.01 -40.61 14.58
CA PHE A 6 14.67 -40.10 14.84
C PHE A 6 14.69 -38.70 15.45
N LEU A 7 15.67 -38.41 16.29
CA LEU A 7 15.82 -37.08 16.93
C LEU A 7 16.23 -36.02 15.91
N CYS A 8 17.13 -36.35 14.98
CA CYS A 8 17.53 -35.45 13.91
C CYS A 8 16.41 -35.19 12.89
N ALA A 9 15.64 -36.23 12.54
CA ALA A 9 14.50 -36.11 11.64
C ALA A 9 13.37 -35.25 12.23
N GLY A 10 13.08 -35.43 13.53
CA GLY A 10 12.10 -34.63 14.26
C GLY A 10 12.50 -33.16 14.38
N GLY A 11 13.78 -32.90 14.66
CA GLY A 11 14.33 -31.55 14.74
C GLY A 11 14.30 -30.82 13.38
N PHE A 12 14.62 -31.54 12.31
CA PHE A 12 14.58 -30.98 10.96
C PHE A 12 13.16 -30.70 10.49
N LEU A 13 12.22 -31.61 10.80
CA LEU A 13 10.80 -31.41 10.50
C LEU A 13 10.23 -30.21 11.27
N LEU A 14 10.56 -30.07 12.55
CA LEU A 14 10.13 -28.94 13.38
C LEU A 14 10.73 -27.63 12.88
N TYR A 15 12.01 -27.63 12.52
CA TYR A 15 12.68 -26.48 11.91
C TYR A 15 12.03 -26.08 10.60
N TYR A 16 11.73 -27.06 9.75
CA TYR A 16 11.07 -26.83 8.46
C TYR A 16 9.65 -26.28 8.62
N LEU A 17 8.89 -26.78 9.59
CA LEU A 17 7.56 -26.27 9.90
C LEU A 17 7.61 -24.86 10.46
N LEU A 18 8.58 -24.54 11.34
CA LEU A 18 8.77 -23.22 11.90
C LEU A 18 9.22 -22.18 10.87
N THR A 19 10.08 -22.58 9.92
CA THR A 19 10.51 -21.69 8.83
C THR A 19 9.42 -21.51 7.76
N ARG A 20 8.53 -22.48 7.61
CA ARG A 20 7.40 -22.40 6.68
C ARG A 20 6.31 -21.46 7.20
N THR A 21 6.13 -21.36 8.51
CA THR A 21 5.20 -20.41 9.13
C THR A 21 5.71 -18.96 9.14
N ALA A 22 7.02 -18.76 8.99
CA ALA A 22 7.62 -17.42 8.94
C ALA A 22 7.44 -16.73 7.57
N LYS A 23 6.92 -17.42 6.55
CA LYS A 23 6.62 -16.87 5.23
C LYS A 23 5.12 -16.84 4.97
N GLU A 24 4.36 -16.47 5.97
CA GLU A 24 3.05 -15.91 5.73
C GLU A 24 3.25 -14.43 5.43
N ASP A 25 3.30 -14.10 4.15
CA ASP A 25 2.87 -12.80 3.69
C ASP A 25 1.51 -12.60 4.33
N SER A 26 1.43 -11.74 5.31
CA SER A 26 0.22 -11.57 6.10
C SER A 26 -0.87 -10.97 5.21
N PRO A 27 -1.79 -11.74 4.67
CA PRO A 27 -2.97 -11.18 3.99
C PRO A 27 -3.82 -10.37 4.96
N ALA A 28 -3.62 -10.56 6.26
CA ALA A 28 -4.28 -9.81 7.30
C ALA A 28 -3.86 -8.33 7.36
N LEU A 29 -2.60 -8.00 7.07
CA LEU A 29 -2.13 -6.60 7.11
C LEU A 29 -2.71 -5.81 5.94
N ASP A 30 -2.69 -6.39 4.75
CA ASP A 30 -3.28 -5.78 3.56
C ASP A 30 -4.80 -5.62 3.71
N THR A 31 -5.46 -6.61 4.30
CA THR A 31 -6.90 -6.54 4.57
C THR A 31 -7.24 -5.48 5.60
N VAL A 32 -6.41 -5.31 6.64
CA VAL A 32 -6.59 -4.26 7.66
C VAL A 32 -6.38 -2.88 7.04
N LEU A 33 -5.34 -2.69 6.24
CA LEU A 33 -5.08 -1.42 5.54
C LEU A 33 -6.22 -1.05 4.57
N ILE A 34 -6.77 -2.02 3.85
CA ILE A 34 -7.90 -1.80 2.95
C ILE A 34 -9.16 -1.42 3.73
N THR A 35 -9.36 -1.97 4.93
CA THR A 35 -10.50 -1.68 5.79
C THR A 35 -10.40 -0.29 6.45
N GLU A 36 -9.18 0.22 6.65
CA GLU A 36 -8.94 1.54 7.24
C GLU A 36 -9.06 2.70 6.24
N ILE A 37 -9.12 2.43 4.94
CA ILE A 37 -9.36 3.47 3.95
C ILE A 37 -10.81 3.94 4.07
N ASP A 38 -10.97 5.23 4.34
CA ASP A 38 -12.26 5.88 4.49
C ASP A 38 -13.05 5.87 3.17
N GLU A 39 -13.90 4.87 3.03
CA GLU A 39 -14.73 4.71 1.83
C GLU A 39 -15.71 5.86 1.63
N PRO A 40 -16.41 6.40 2.65
CA PRO A 40 -17.25 7.58 2.51
C PRO A 40 -16.48 8.81 1.99
N PHE A 41 -15.25 8.99 2.43
CA PHE A 41 -14.37 10.06 1.94
C PHE A 41 -14.05 9.90 0.44
N LEU A 42 -13.71 8.68 0.00
CA LEU A 42 -13.48 8.39 -1.41
C LEU A 42 -14.72 8.64 -2.28
N GLU A 43 -15.90 8.23 -1.81
CA GLU A 43 -17.17 8.46 -2.51
C GLU A 43 -17.47 9.95 -2.68
N GLN A 44 -17.15 10.76 -1.69
CA GLN A 44 -17.43 12.18 -1.67
C GLN A 44 -16.40 13.00 -2.45
N GLU A 45 -15.12 12.71 -2.29
CA GLU A 45 -14.02 13.57 -2.76
C GLU A 45 -13.37 13.08 -4.06
N VAL A 46 -13.50 11.80 -4.38
CA VAL A 46 -12.87 11.20 -5.57
C VAL A 46 -13.95 10.80 -6.58
N LEU A 47 -14.24 11.68 -7.52
CA LEU A 47 -15.26 11.47 -8.54
C LEU A 47 -15.04 10.18 -9.35
N PHE A 48 -13.79 9.89 -9.66
CA PHE A 48 -13.43 8.65 -10.35
C PHE A 48 -13.87 7.41 -9.57
N TYR A 49 -13.66 7.40 -8.25
CA TYR A 49 -14.06 6.31 -7.38
C TYR A 49 -15.58 6.10 -7.38
N SER A 50 -16.36 7.17 -7.28
CA SER A 50 -17.81 7.09 -7.26
C SER A 50 -18.41 6.54 -8.56
N SER A 51 -17.69 6.63 -9.67
CA SER A 51 -18.11 6.09 -10.98
C SER A 51 -17.86 4.59 -11.14
N LEU A 52 -17.08 3.97 -10.24
CA LEU A 52 -16.70 2.57 -10.31
C LEU A 52 -17.81 1.65 -9.79
N ASN A 53 -17.86 0.41 -10.29
CA ASN A 53 -18.70 -0.64 -9.70
C ASN A 53 -18.08 -1.19 -8.40
N SER A 54 -18.80 -2.04 -7.68
CA SER A 54 -18.38 -2.55 -6.37
C SER A 54 -17.04 -3.29 -6.41
N GLU A 55 -16.78 -4.09 -7.44
CA GLU A 55 -15.53 -4.84 -7.61
C GLU A 55 -14.37 -3.90 -7.94
N GLN A 56 -14.58 -2.94 -8.83
CA GLN A 56 -13.59 -1.92 -9.17
C GLN A 56 -13.26 -1.02 -7.98
N LYS A 57 -14.26 -0.66 -7.16
CA LYS A 57 -14.03 0.09 -5.91
C LYS A 57 -13.15 -0.68 -4.94
N ARG A 58 -13.37 -1.98 -4.80
CA ARG A 58 -12.53 -2.84 -3.97
C ARG A 58 -11.09 -2.85 -4.48
N LEU A 59 -10.88 -3.03 -5.78
CA LEU A 59 -9.55 -3.00 -6.40
C LEU A 59 -8.88 -1.63 -6.25
N PHE A 60 -9.63 -0.56 -6.40
CA PHE A 60 -9.13 0.80 -6.23
C PHE A 60 -8.61 1.03 -4.80
N ARG A 61 -9.39 0.64 -3.80
CA ARG A 61 -8.95 0.73 -2.39
C ARG A 61 -7.69 -0.11 -2.14
N GLN A 62 -7.61 -1.28 -2.74
CA GLN A 62 -6.42 -2.14 -2.64
C GLN A 62 -5.19 -1.46 -3.25
N GLU A 63 -5.32 -0.84 -4.41
CA GLU A 63 -4.22 -0.12 -5.05
C GLU A 63 -3.80 1.13 -4.26
N VAL A 64 -4.76 1.86 -3.70
CA VAL A 64 -4.49 3.00 -2.81
C VAL A 64 -3.72 2.55 -1.57
N ALA A 65 -4.15 1.47 -0.92
CA ALA A 65 -3.46 0.90 0.23
C ALA A 65 -2.05 0.43 -0.12
N HIS A 66 -1.88 -0.20 -1.26
CA HIS A 66 -0.57 -0.64 -1.77
C HIS A 66 0.37 0.54 -2.02
N PHE A 67 -0.12 1.61 -2.62
CA PHE A 67 0.65 2.83 -2.81
C PHE A 67 1.09 3.43 -1.48
N LEU A 68 0.18 3.57 -0.51
CA LEU A 68 0.47 4.13 0.81
C LEU A 68 1.46 3.29 1.62
N GLY A 69 1.47 1.97 1.42
CA GLY A 69 2.44 1.08 2.05
C GLY A 69 3.85 1.15 1.45
N ARG A 70 3.97 1.63 0.22
CA ARG A 70 5.22 1.64 -0.55
C ARG A 70 5.85 3.02 -0.68
N VAL A 71 5.04 4.06 -0.73
CA VAL A 71 5.48 5.44 -0.96
C VAL A 71 5.34 6.26 0.31
N GLN A 72 6.42 6.90 0.73
CA GLN A 72 6.43 7.80 1.87
C GLN A 72 5.88 9.17 1.44
N ILE A 73 4.96 9.72 2.22
CA ILE A 73 4.44 11.08 2.02
C ILE A 73 4.94 11.95 3.17
N THR A 74 5.73 12.96 2.83
CA THR A 74 6.38 13.86 3.77
C THR A 74 5.85 15.28 3.59
N GLY A 75 5.40 15.89 4.70
CA GLY A 75 5.03 17.30 4.71
C GLY A 75 6.25 18.21 4.87
N VAL A 76 6.30 19.28 4.08
CA VAL A 76 7.30 20.36 4.19
C VAL A 76 6.59 21.64 4.60
N ASP A 77 6.82 22.07 5.83
CA ASP A 77 6.11 23.18 6.48
C ASP A 77 4.58 22.99 6.54
N THR A 78 4.14 21.74 6.54
CA THR A 78 2.74 21.36 6.68
C THR A 78 2.62 20.00 7.35
N VAL A 79 1.47 19.75 7.96
CA VAL A 79 1.12 18.43 8.52
C VAL A 79 0.34 17.65 7.49
N VAL A 80 0.80 16.44 7.16
CA VAL A 80 0.09 15.51 6.27
C VAL A 80 -1.03 14.84 7.04
N THR A 81 -2.27 15.08 6.64
CA THR A 81 -3.44 14.41 7.19
C THR A 81 -3.69 13.05 6.50
N GLU A 82 -4.53 12.21 7.10
CA GLU A 82 -4.97 10.96 6.44
C GLU A 82 -5.73 11.25 5.13
N GLU A 83 -6.52 12.30 5.09
CA GLU A 83 -7.23 12.75 3.89
C GLU A 83 -6.26 13.14 2.78
N ASP A 84 -5.21 13.89 3.10
CA ASP A 84 -4.14 14.24 2.16
C ASP A 84 -3.46 12.98 1.59
N ARG A 85 -3.17 12.01 2.43
CA ARG A 85 -2.56 10.74 2.02
C ARG A 85 -3.44 9.98 1.04
N ILE A 86 -4.72 9.87 1.32
CA ILE A 86 -5.70 9.18 0.46
C ILE A 86 -5.84 9.91 -0.87
N LEU A 87 -5.91 11.23 -0.88
CA LEU A 87 -6.00 12.02 -2.12
C LEU A 87 -4.76 11.90 -2.99
N ILE A 88 -3.58 11.94 -2.39
CA ILE A 88 -2.30 11.77 -3.11
C ILE A 88 -2.22 10.37 -3.72
N ALA A 89 -2.53 9.34 -2.93
CA ALA A 89 -2.54 7.96 -3.41
C ALA A 89 -3.57 7.75 -4.53
N SER A 90 -4.76 8.29 -4.38
CA SER A 90 -5.82 8.23 -5.40
C SER A 90 -5.38 8.91 -6.70
N SER A 91 -4.73 10.06 -6.61
CA SER A 91 -4.19 10.77 -7.78
C SER A 91 -3.12 9.98 -8.52
N ALA A 92 -2.35 9.17 -7.82
CA ALA A 92 -1.36 8.29 -8.42
C ALA A 92 -1.99 7.03 -9.04
N VAL A 93 -3.04 6.49 -8.44
CA VAL A 93 -3.71 5.26 -8.89
C VAL A 93 -4.62 5.49 -10.09
N ILE A 94 -5.33 6.61 -10.15
CA ILE A 94 -6.31 6.90 -11.21
C ILE A 94 -5.74 6.72 -12.63
N PRO A 95 -4.58 7.30 -12.99
CA PRO A 95 -4.07 7.20 -14.36
C PRO A 95 -3.73 5.79 -14.81
N ILE A 96 -3.45 4.88 -13.87
CA ILE A 96 -2.94 3.54 -14.14
C ILE A 96 -3.93 2.44 -13.77
N PHE A 97 -5.07 2.78 -13.20
CA PHE A 97 -6.03 1.83 -12.67
C PHE A 97 -6.48 0.76 -13.68
N HIS A 98 -6.58 1.13 -14.95
CA HIS A 98 -6.94 0.23 -16.03
C HIS A 98 -5.74 -0.42 -16.74
N PHE A 99 -4.53 -0.09 -16.34
CA PHE A 99 -3.30 -0.62 -16.94
C PHE A 99 -2.63 -1.60 -15.99
N SER A 100 -2.92 -2.88 -16.13
CA SER A 100 -2.42 -3.95 -15.26
C SER A 100 -0.90 -4.18 -15.33
N GLN A 101 -0.18 -3.49 -16.21
CA GLN A 101 1.26 -3.69 -16.43
C GLN A 101 2.15 -2.63 -15.78
N TRP A 102 1.59 -1.69 -15.03
CA TRP A 102 2.34 -0.62 -14.37
C TRP A 102 2.57 -0.92 -12.90
N GLU A 103 3.18 -2.07 -12.63
CA GLU A 103 3.41 -2.52 -11.26
C GLU A 103 4.61 -1.87 -10.57
N ASP A 104 5.53 -1.27 -11.35
CA ASP A 104 6.76 -0.72 -10.81
C ASP A 104 6.92 0.78 -11.08
N TYR A 105 6.41 1.58 -10.15
CA TYR A 105 6.84 2.96 -10.03
C TYR A 105 8.18 3.03 -9.31
N PRO A 106 9.18 3.71 -9.86
CA PRO A 106 10.38 4.05 -9.11
C PRO A 106 10.18 5.20 -8.11
N LEU A 107 8.94 5.44 -7.71
CA LEU A 107 8.56 6.49 -6.76
C LEU A 107 8.63 5.95 -5.33
N SER A 108 9.49 6.53 -4.50
CA SER A 108 9.66 6.16 -3.10
C SER A 108 9.12 7.20 -2.13
N GLU A 109 9.04 8.46 -2.54
CA GLU A 109 8.62 9.56 -1.68
C GLU A 109 7.88 10.64 -2.46
N VAL A 110 6.84 11.19 -1.84
CA VAL A 110 6.11 12.38 -2.28
C VAL A 110 6.23 13.45 -1.22
N MET A 111 6.60 14.66 -1.61
CA MET A 111 6.70 15.80 -0.73
C MET A 111 5.50 16.73 -0.91
N LEU A 112 4.78 16.99 0.17
CA LEU A 112 3.65 17.92 0.22
C LEU A 112 4.09 19.23 0.81
N TYR A 113 3.95 20.31 0.08
CA TYR A 113 4.28 21.68 0.50
C TYR A 113 3.04 22.46 0.92
N SER A 114 3.20 23.39 1.87
CA SER A 114 2.10 24.21 2.40
C SER A 114 1.58 25.28 1.43
N GLY A 115 2.25 25.52 0.32
CA GLY A 115 1.87 26.53 -0.66
C GLY A 115 2.34 26.20 -2.06
N ALA A 116 1.96 27.02 -3.03
CA ALA A 116 2.46 26.90 -4.38
C ALA A 116 3.98 27.06 -4.39
N ILE A 117 4.67 26.13 -5.05
CA ILE A 117 6.09 26.29 -5.33
C ILE A 117 6.23 27.48 -6.27
N ASN A 118 6.88 28.52 -5.79
CA ASN A 118 7.20 29.64 -6.65
C ASN A 118 8.30 29.17 -7.62
N LEU A 119 7.91 28.94 -8.86
CA LEU A 119 8.84 28.56 -9.94
C LEU A 119 9.61 29.76 -10.50
N ASP A 120 9.72 30.85 -9.73
CA ASP A 120 10.62 31.94 -10.04
C ASP A 120 12.07 31.46 -9.92
N PHE A 121 12.47 30.64 -10.86
CA PHE A 121 13.88 30.47 -11.17
C PHE A 121 14.36 31.75 -11.86
N GLU A 122 14.49 32.82 -11.09
CA GLU A 122 15.28 33.94 -11.56
C GLU A 122 16.75 33.52 -11.57
N THR A 123 17.21 33.32 -12.78
CA THR A 123 18.65 33.24 -13.06
C THR A 123 19.33 34.58 -12.77
#